data_c2cca59aae774931b61c2876351e93d0
#
_entry.id   c2cca59aae774931b61c2876351e93d0
#
_cell.length_a   1.000
_cell.length_b   1.000
_cell.length_c   1.000
_cell.angle_alpha   90.00
_cell.angle_beta   90.00
_cell.angle_gamma   90.00
#
_symmetry.space_group_name_H-M   'P 1'
#
loop_
_entity.id
_entity.type
_entity.pdbx_description
1 polymer ?
#
loop_
_entity_poly.entity_id
_entity_poly.type
_entity_poly.pdbx_seq_one_letter_code
_entity_poly.pdbx_strand_id
1 'polypeptide(L)'
;NDEKYQNKNIIEEYFNKVLEAQNKIFKKEFVNKNNKNIKTLPVLYGELNKLSLSFLEDFLKSDIYVVFGSSYIKGELVDFLVNQKAINIHAGVSPYYRGTDCNFWALYDDNPHLVGSTIHLLSKGLDSGPMLYHAMSNLKTNPFEYTMSTVKSAFHSIAERIKDGSIFTIKPLIQDKVKEVRYTKKSNFSEQIVKEYFEKKIDLNSKKFDNSLLKEPFFLNN
;
A
#
# COMPACT_ATOMS: atom_id res chain seq x y z
N ASN A 1 -36.39 1.50 21.31
CA ASN A 1 -35.77 2.78 20.87
C ASN A 1 -34.23 2.82 20.95
N ASP A 2 -33.58 1.78 21.50
CA ASP A 2 -32.13 1.79 21.72
C ASP A 2 -31.30 1.11 20.60
N GLU A 3 -31.93 0.37 19.70
CA GLU A 3 -31.20 -0.29 18.61
C GLU A 3 -30.74 0.68 17.52
N LYS A 4 -31.32 1.84 17.38
CA LYS A 4 -30.96 2.85 16.37
C LYS A 4 -29.68 3.65 16.71
N TYR A 5 -29.26 3.65 17.97
CA TYR A 5 -28.04 4.35 18.42
C TYR A 5 -26.82 3.43 18.58
N GLN A 6 -26.97 2.10 18.43
CA GLN A 6 -25.86 1.15 18.52
C GLN A 6 -25.18 0.85 17.17
N ASN A 7 -25.72 1.30 16.06
CA ASN A 7 -25.02 1.26 14.76
C ASN A 7 -24.06 2.45 14.62
N LYS A 8 -23.08 2.57 15.52
CA LYS A 8 -21.82 3.19 15.12
C LYS A 8 -21.37 2.43 13.90
N ASN A 9 -21.25 3.12 12.78
CA ASN A 9 -20.85 2.55 11.51
C ASN A 9 -19.57 1.74 11.74
N ILE A 10 -19.64 0.42 11.73
CA ILE A 10 -18.53 -0.49 12.05
C ILE A 10 -17.36 -0.27 11.12
N ILE A 11 -17.62 0.22 9.91
CA ILE A 11 -16.59 0.65 8.95
C ILE A 11 -15.85 1.88 9.49
N GLU A 12 -16.57 2.83 10.08
CA GLU A 12 -15.96 4.00 10.71
C GLU A 12 -15.07 3.58 11.90
N GLU A 13 -15.55 2.65 12.72
CA GLU A 13 -14.74 2.10 13.81
C GLU A 13 -13.45 1.46 13.31
N TYR A 14 -13.54 0.68 12.23
CA TYR A 14 -12.36 0.09 11.58
C TYR A 14 -11.35 1.16 11.15
N PHE A 15 -11.81 2.17 10.41
CA PHE A 15 -10.92 3.24 9.94
C PHE A 15 -10.37 4.11 11.08
N ASN A 16 -11.10 4.29 12.18
CA ASN A 16 -10.57 4.95 13.37
C ASN A 16 -9.40 4.17 13.97
N LYS A 17 -9.49 2.82 14.06
CA LYS A 17 -8.37 1.97 14.51
C LYS A 17 -7.18 2.02 13.54
N VAL A 18 -7.43 2.10 12.23
CA VAL A 18 -6.39 2.32 11.22
C VAL A 18 -5.71 3.66 11.45
N LEU A 19 -6.46 4.73 11.67
CA LEU A 19 -5.94 6.08 11.92
C LEU A 19 -5.13 6.17 13.22
N GLU A 20 -5.60 5.52 14.29
CA GLU A 20 -4.87 5.41 15.55
C GLU A 20 -3.52 4.72 15.35
N ALA A 21 -3.51 3.58 14.65
CA ALA A 21 -2.30 2.85 14.31
C ALA A 21 -1.36 3.70 13.43
N GLN A 22 -1.90 4.39 12.44
CA GLN A 22 -1.13 5.30 11.59
C GLN A 22 -0.46 6.40 12.42
N ASN A 23 -1.21 7.08 13.29
CA ASN A 23 -0.69 8.13 14.15
C ASN A 23 0.42 7.62 15.09
N LYS A 24 0.28 6.40 15.61
CA LYS A 24 1.28 5.76 16.48
C LYS A 24 2.55 5.41 15.73
N ILE A 25 2.42 4.81 14.54
CA ILE A 25 3.55 4.30 13.75
C ILE A 25 4.32 5.44 13.08
N PHE A 26 3.63 6.46 12.56
CA PHE A 26 4.24 7.60 11.86
C PHE A 26 4.47 8.83 12.75
N LYS A 27 4.08 8.77 14.05
CA LYS A 27 4.33 9.82 15.05
C LYS A 27 3.86 11.22 14.65
N LYS A 28 2.79 11.33 13.86
CA LYS A 28 2.23 12.60 13.36
C LYS A 28 3.30 13.55 12.75
N GLU A 29 4.22 12.99 12.02
CA GLU A 29 5.20 13.79 11.28
C GLU A 29 4.46 14.58 10.19
N PHE A 30 4.52 15.92 10.30
CA PHE A 30 3.90 16.80 9.32
C PHE A 30 4.93 17.23 8.28
N VAL A 31 4.52 17.26 7.02
CA VAL A 31 5.31 17.89 5.96
C VAL A 31 5.47 19.36 6.30
N ASN A 32 6.70 19.84 6.40
CA ASN A 32 6.97 21.27 6.57
C ASN A 32 6.53 22.01 5.31
N LYS A 33 5.35 22.65 5.36
CA LYS A 33 4.77 23.40 4.23
C LYS A 33 5.64 24.55 3.76
N ASN A 34 6.59 25.02 4.58
CA ASN A 34 7.51 26.09 4.24
C ASN A 34 8.79 25.59 3.55
N ASN A 35 8.90 24.29 3.28
CA ASN A 35 10.05 23.75 2.55
C ASN A 35 9.96 24.16 1.07
N LYS A 36 10.85 25.06 0.64
CA LYS A 36 10.91 25.56 -0.74
C LYS A 36 11.18 24.47 -1.79
N ASN A 37 11.67 23.32 -1.34
CA ASN A 37 11.94 22.16 -2.22
C ASN A 37 10.71 21.27 -2.43
N ILE A 38 9.57 21.61 -1.81
CA ILE A 38 8.34 20.84 -1.93
C ILE A 38 7.30 21.67 -2.67
N LYS A 39 6.86 21.17 -3.83
CA LYS A 39 5.68 21.65 -4.55
C LYS A 39 4.51 20.74 -4.28
N THR A 40 3.35 21.30 -3.98
CA THR A 40 2.12 20.53 -3.71
C THR A 40 1.02 20.96 -4.67
N LEU A 41 0.38 19.98 -5.31
CA LEU A 41 -0.81 20.18 -6.14
C LEU A 41 -2.00 19.45 -5.46
N PRO A 42 -2.89 20.17 -4.76
CA PRO A 42 -4.12 19.58 -4.24
C PRO A 42 -5.04 19.18 -5.40
N VAL A 43 -5.48 17.93 -5.43
CA VAL A 43 -6.38 17.38 -6.45
C VAL A 43 -7.46 16.56 -5.76
N LEU A 44 -8.73 16.69 -6.18
CA LEU A 44 -9.80 15.85 -5.67
C LEU A 44 -9.61 14.40 -6.13
N TYR A 45 -10.09 13.46 -5.30
CA TYR A 45 -9.99 12.04 -5.61
C TYR A 45 -10.60 11.71 -6.99
N GLY A 46 -9.81 11.07 -7.85
CA GLY A 46 -10.22 10.69 -9.20
C GLY A 46 -10.05 11.79 -10.25
N GLU A 47 -9.75 13.03 -9.90
CA GLU A 47 -9.62 14.14 -10.85
C GLU A 47 -8.22 14.26 -11.49
N LEU A 48 -7.23 13.60 -10.91
CA LEU A 48 -5.86 13.59 -11.47
C LEU A 48 -5.85 13.20 -12.97
N ASN A 49 -6.72 12.28 -13.36
CA ASN A 49 -6.84 11.83 -14.76
C ASN A 49 -7.48 12.86 -15.73
N LYS A 50 -8.01 13.96 -15.21
CA LYS A 50 -8.59 15.05 -16.02
C LYS A 50 -7.56 16.14 -16.33
N LEU A 51 -6.40 16.09 -15.69
CA LEU A 51 -5.34 17.06 -15.88
C LEU A 51 -4.47 16.66 -17.08
N SER A 52 -4.19 17.61 -17.96
CA SER A 52 -3.28 17.39 -19.10
C SER A 52 -1.83 17.29 -18.64
N LEU A 53 -0.99 16.60 -19.41
CA LEU A 53 0.45 16.56 -19.13
C LEU A 53 1.09 17.96 -19.16
N SER A 54 0.60 18.85 -20.05
CA SER A 54 1.08 20.24 -20.10
C SER A 54 0.78 21.01 -18.81
N PHE A 55 -0.39 20.78 -18.20
CA PHE A 55 -0.71 21.37 -16.90
C PHE A 55 0.17 20.80 -15.78
N LEU A 56 0.49 19.51 -15.86
CA LEU A 56 1.31 18.82 -14.86
C LEU A 56 2.82 18.99 -15.09
N GLU A 57 3.25 19.64 -16.17
CA GLU A 57 4.65 19.69 -16.60
C GLU A 57 5.62 20.03 -15.46
N ASP A 58 5.32 21.07 -14.66
CA ASP A 58 6.20 21.48 -13.55
C ASP A 58 6.26 20.49 -12.39
N PHE A 59 5.25 19.62 -12.25
CA PHE A 59 5.21 18.54 -11.24
C PHE A 59 5.82 17.24 -11.76
N LEU A 60 5.95 17.13 -13.09
CA LEU A 60 6.51 15.94 -13.75
C LEU A 60 8.00 16.10 -14.12
N LYS A 61 8.64 17.21 -13.72
CA LYS A 61 10.10 17.41 -13.84
C LYS A 61 10.83 16.73 -12.67
N SER A 62 11.01 15.42 -12.76
CA SER A 62 11.65 14.61 -11.70
C SER A 62 12.41 13.43 -12.31
N ASP A 63 13.46 12.98 -11.63
CA ASP A 63 14.21 11.79 -12.03
C ASP A 63 13.54 10.49 -11.60
N ILE A 64 12.65 10.55 -10.60
CA ILE A 64 11.98 9.39 -10.03
C ILE A 64 10.51 9.72 -9.75
N TYR A 65 9.64 8.79 -10.10
CA TYR A 65 8.21 8.89 -9.89
C TYR A 65 7.76 7.76 -8.96
N VAL A 66 7.07 8.12 -7.87
CA VAL A 66 6.52 7.16 -6.92
C VAL A 66 5.02 7.36 -6.79
N VAL A 67 4.26 6.29 -6.91
CA VAL A 67 2.80 6.27 -6.75
C VAL A 67 2.45 5.52 -5.48
N PHE A 68 1.60 6.10 -4.65
CA PHE A 68 1.04 5.45 -3.46
C PHE A 68 -0.35 6.01 -3.15
N GLY A 69 -1.30 5.11 -2.84
CA GLY A 69 -2.64 5.49 -2.37
C GLY A 69 -3.45 6.34 -3.35
N SER A 70 -3.10 6.34 -4.63
CA SER A 70 -3.80 7.11 -5.65
C SER A 70 -5.09 6.41 -6.09
N SER A 71 -6.02 7.19 -6.68
CA SER A 71 -7.05 6.61 -7.53
C SER A 71 -6.41 5.95 -8.75
N TYR A 72 -7.17 5.08 -9.44
CA TYR A 72 -6.66 4.43 -10.65
C TYR A 72 -6.24 5.46 -11.71
N ILE A 73 -4.94 5.50 -12.02
CA ILE A 73 -4.35 6.39 -13.00
C ILE A 73 -4.52 5.80 -14.40
N LYS A 74 -4.94 6.61 -15.37
CA LYS A 74 -5.21 6.20 -16.76
C LYS A 74 -4.93 7.34 -17.74
N GLY A 75 -5.08 7.03 -19.04
CA GLY A 75 -4.85 8.02 -20.12
C GLY A 75 -3.38 8.37 -20.29
N GLU A 76 -3.10 9.59 -20.72
CA GLU A 76 -1.73 10.06 -21.03
C GLU A 76 -0.81 10.03 -19.81
N LEU A 77 -1.35 10.27 -18.61
CA LEU A 77 -0.55 10.30 -17.39
C LEU A 77 0.00 8.91 -17.06
N VAL A 78 -0.81 7.85 -17.16
CA VAL A 78 -0.28 6.49 -16.91
C VAL A 78 0.74 6.09 -17.96
N ASP A 79 0.54 6.48 -19.24
CA ASP A 79 1.48 6.20 -20.30
C ASP A 79 2.83 6.89 -20.05
N PHE A 80 2.79 8.16 -19.65
CA PHE A 80 3.97 8.90 -19.23
C PHE A 80 4.69 8.19 -18.07
N LEU A 81 3.98 7.91 -16.98
CA LEU A 81 4.56 7.30 -15.77
C LEU A 81 5.15 5.91 -16.04
N VAL A 82 4.50 5.09 -16.86
CA VAL A 82 5.02 3.77 -17.27
C VAL A 82 6.30 3.92 -18.09
N ASN A 83 6.34 4.85 -19.04
CA ASN A 83 7.53 5.14 -19.83
C ASN A 83 8.70 5.63 -18.96
N GLN A 84 8.41 6.37 -17.89
CA GLN A 84 9.39 6.83 -16.92
C GLN A 84 9.74 5.76 -15.87
N LYS A 85 9.24 4.54 -15.99
CA LYS A 85 9.45 3.43 -15.02
C LYS A 85 9.04 3.82 -13.60
N ALA A 86 7.94 4.54 -13.47
CA ALA A 86 7.40 4.92 -12.17
C ALA A 86 7.23 3.70 -11.26
N ILE A 87 7.50 3.89 -9.99
CA ILE A 87 7.43 2.87 -8.96
C ILE A 87 6.08 2.99 -8.25
N ASN A 88 5.37 1.89 -8.05
CA ASN A 88 4.17 1.85 -7.25
C ASN A 88 4.42 1.13 -5.93
N ILE A 89 3.94 1.72 -4.84
CA ILE A 89 3.89 1.10 -3.52
C ILE A 89 2.49 0.51 -3.35
N HIS A 90 2.39 -0.80 -3.34
CA HIS A 90 1.15 -1.53 -3.10
C HIS A 90 1.15 -2.07 -1.65
N ALA A 91 0.13 -1.71 -0.85
CA ALA A 91 -0.01 -2.20 0.52
C ALA A 91 -0.63 -3.62 0.54
N GLY A 92 0.14 -4.58 0.10
CA GLY A 92 -0.18 -5.99 -0.04
C GLY A 92 1.01 -6.78 -0.59
N VAL A 93 1.07 -8.07 -0.33
CA VAL A 93 2.13 -8.96 -0.83
C VAL A 93 1.66 -9.59 -2.15
N SER A 94 2.09 -9.00 -3.27
CA SER A 94 1.88 -9.56 -4.61
C SER A 94 2.78 -10.78 -4.85
N PRO A 95 2.37 -11.76 -5.64
CA PRO A 95 1.13 -11.83 -6.38
C PRO A 95 -0.07 -12.36 -5.57
N TYR A 96 0.10 -12.67 -4.28
CA TYR A 96 -0.89 -13.37 -3.45
C TYR A 96 -2.14 -12.52 -3.18
N TYR A 97 -1.95 -11.26 -2.82
CA TYR A 97 -3.04 -10.32 -2.54
C TYR A 97 -2.94 -9.11 -3.44
N ARG A 98 -3.98 -8.86 -4.24
CA ARG A 98 -4.02 -7.77 -5.21
C ARG A 98 -5.33 -7.00 -5.12
N GLY A 99 -5.31 -5.73 -5.52
CA GLY A 99 -6.45 -4.84 -5.48
C GLY A 99 -6.50 -3.99 -4.22
N THR A 100 -7.65 -3.86 -3.58
CA THR A 100 -7.84 -2.97 -2.41
C THR A 100 -7.76 -3.74 -1.09
N ASP A 101 -7.31 -3.06 -0.04
CA ASP A 101 -7.32 -3.55 1.35
C ASP A 101 -6.58 -4.89 1.57
N CYS A 102 -5.52 -5.14 0.79
CA CYS A 102 -4.86 -6.44 0.73
C CYS A 102 -4.34 -6.95 2.07
N ASN A 103 -3.79 -6.08 2.91
CA ASN A 103 -3.31 -6.47 4.25
C ASN A 103 -4.47 -6.81 5.20
N PHE A 104 -5.63 -6.16 5.05
CA PHE A 104 -6.86 -6.59 5.73
C PHE A 104 -7.24 -8.01 5.33
N TRP A 105 -7.27 -8.27 4.03
CA TRP A 105 -7.65 -9.58 3.51
C TRP A 105 -6.66 -10.69 3.87
N ALA A 106 -5.36 -10.38 3.90
CA ALA A 106 -4.36 -11.33 4.35
C ALA A 106 -4.60 -11.76 5.81
N LEU A 107 -4.97 -10.83 6.69
CA LEU A 107 -5.35 -11.13 8.07
C LEU A 107 -6.70 -11.83 8.17
N TYR A 108 -7.68 -11.42 7.37
CA TYR A 108 -8.99 -12.05 7.31
C TYR A 108 -8.92 -13.52 6.89
N ASP A 109 -8.00 -13.86 5.98
CA ASP A 109 -7.75 -15.22 5.46
C ASP A 109 -6.75 -16.02 6.30
N ASP A 110 -6.39 -15.58 7.51
CA ASP A 110 -5.40 -16.21 8.39
C ASP A 110 -4.01 -16.41 7.74
N ASN A 111 -3.59 -15.41 6.95
CA ASN A 111 -2.28 -15.35 6.31
C ASN A 111 -1.42 -14.17 6.83
N PRO A 112 -1.14 -14.06 8.15
CA PRO A 112 -0.38 -12.93 8.70
C PRO A 112 1.04 -12.84 8.12
N HIS A 113 1.61 -13.95 7.67
CA HIS A 113 2.92 -14.01 7.01
C HIS A 113 2.94 -13.34 5.62
N LEU A 114 1.77 -13.05 5.03
CA LEU A 114 1.59 -12.33 3.78
C LEU A 114 1.07 -10.89 3.99
N VAL A 115 1.21 -10.36 5.19
CA VAL A 115 1.00 -8.94 5.48
C VAL A 115 2.30 -8.19 5.18
N GLY A 116 2.25 -7.28 4.21
CA GLY A 116 3.42 -6.58 3.72
C GLY A 116 3.07 -5.53 2.70
N SER A 117 4.09 -4.99 2.06
CA SER A 117 3.95 -4.10 0.91
C SER A 117 4.79 -4.60 -0.25
N THR A 118 4.30 -4.43 -1.47
CA THR A 118 5.04 -4.74 -2.69
C THR A 118 5.48 -3.46 -3.36
N ILE A 119 6.77 -3.35 -3.64
CA ILE A 119 7.33 -2.31 -4.47
C ILE A 119 7.46 -2.88 -5.87
N HIS A 120 6.75 -2.29 -6.83
CA HIS A 120 6.73 -2.78 -8.21
C HIS A 120 6.75 -1.62 -9.21
N LEU A 121 7.13 -1.89 -10.45
CA LEU A 121 7.01 -0.91 -11.53
C LEU A 121 5.53 -0.66 -11.81
N LEU A 122 5.17 0.58 -12.07
CA LEU A 122 3.81 0.91 -12.48
C LEU A 122 3.49 0.24 -13.82
N SER A 123 2.26 -0.23 -13.96
CA SER A 123 1.72 -0.76 -15.21
C SER A 123 0.30 -0.23 -15.44
N LYS A 124 -0.23 -0.39 -16.65
CA LYS A 124 -1.61 -0.01 -16.98
C LYS A 124 -2.67 -0.85 -16.25
N GLY A 125 -2.30 -2.02 -15.75
CA GLY A 125 -3.19 -2.88 -14.95
C GLY A 125 -3.07 -2.57 -13.46
N LEU A 126 -4.14 -2.84 -12.71
CA LEU A 126 -4.16 -2.62 -11.26
C LEU A 126 -3.18 -3.58 -10.57
N ASP A 127 -2.20 -3.03 -9.86
CA ASP A 127 -1.17 -3.73 -9.07
C ASP A 127 -0.51 -4.92 -9.79
N SER A 128 -0.39 -4.85 -11.13
CA SER A 128 0.06 -5.95 -11.98
C SER A 128 1.46 -5.79 -12.56
N GLY A 129 2.13 -4.71 -12.22
CA GLY A 129 3.48 -4.43 -12.71
C GLY A 129 4.53 -5.39 -12.16
N PRO A 130 5.69 -5.51 -12.82
CA PRO A 130 6.78 -6.36 -12.35
C PRO A 130 7.27 -5.93 -10.97
N MET A 131 7.38 -6.89 -10.05
CA MET A 131 7.82 -6.66 -8.67
C MET A 131 9.31 -6.37 -8.61
N LEU A 132 9.68 -5.36 -7.83
CA LEU A 132 11.06 -5.07 -7.47
C LEU A 132 11.42 -5.83 -6.19
N TYR A 133 10.67 -5.63 -5.12
CA TYR A 133 10.87 -6.32 -3.84
C TYR A 133 9.64 -6.22 -2.94
N HIS A 134 9.68 -6.96 -1.82
CA HIS A 134 8.68 -6.84 -0.75
C HIS A 134 9.25 -6.07 0.43
N ALA A 135 8.46 -5.17 1.01
CA ALA A 135 8.77 -4.48 2.25
C ALA A 135 7.89 -5.05 3.38
N MET A 136 8.55 -5.61 4.36
CA MET A 136 7.96 -6.33 5.48
C MET A 136 8.27 -5.62 6.80
N SER A 137 7.62 -5.99 7.87
CA SER A 137 7.97 -5.54 9.22
C SER A 137 8.03 -6.70 10.18
N ASN A 138 8.68 -6.49 11.32
CA ASN A 138 8.56 -7.43 12.43
C ASN A 138 7.12 -7.48 12.92
N LEU A 139 6.69 -8.63 13.38
CA LEU A 139 5.36 -8.84 13.97
C LEU A 139 5.08 -7.84 15.09
N LYS A 140 3.86 -7.38 15.17
CA LYS A 140 3.31 -6.57 16.26
C LYS A 140 2.22 -7.36 16.97
N THR A 141 1.84 -6.95 18.14
CA THR A 141 0.72 -7.57 18.88
C THR A 141 -0.64 -7.08 18.37
N ASN A 142 -0.68 -5.87 17.84
CA ASN A 142 -1.89 -5.25 17.27
C ASN A 142 -1.89 -5.38 15.75
N PRO A 143 -2.93 -5.97 15.13
CA PRO A 143 -2.99 -6.18 13.68
C PRO A 143 -2.98 -4.87 12.86
N PHE A 144 -3.58 -3.79 13.37
CA PHE A 144 -3.56 -2.48 12.71
C PHE A 144 -2.18 -1.84 12.73
N GLU A 145 -1.47 -1.94 13.86
CA GLU A 145 -0.07 -1.48 13.95
C GLU A 145 0.85 -2.31 13.07
N TYR A 146 0.57 -3.61 12.96
CA TYR A 146 1.33 -4.50 12.09
C TYR A 146 1.19 -4.08 10.62
N THR A 147 -0.03 -3.90 10.13
CA THR A 147 -0.25 -3.44 8.75
C THR A 147 0.38 -2.07 8.48
N MET A 148 0.24 -1.10 9.40
CA MET A 148 0.85 0.23 9.25
C MET A 148 2.38 0.18 9.30
N SER A 149 2.96 -0.73 10.06
CA SER A 149 4.42 -0.92 10.11
C SER A 149 4.98 -1.40 8.77
N THR A 150 4.24 -2.21 8.00
CA THR A 150 4.68 -2.62 6.66
C THR A 150 4.62 -1.48 5.65
N VAL A 151 3.64 -0.57 5.77
CA VAL A 151 3.60 0.66 4.97
C VAL A 151 4.78 1.57 5.30
N LYS A 152 5.11 1.73 6.60
CA LYS A 152 6.30 2.47 7.02
C LYS A 152 7.58 1.84 6.46
N SER A 153 7.66 0.50 6.48
CA SER A 153 8.78 -0.24 5.89
C SER A 153 8.93 0.07 4.40
N ALA A 154 7.82 0.12 3.66
CA ALA A 154 7.83 0.46 2.24
C ALA A 154 8.40 1.85 1.99
N PHE A 155 7.93 2.87 2.74
CA PHE A 155 8.43 4.23 2.58
C PHE A 155 9.90 4.36 2.95
N HIS A 156 10.32 3.73 4.05
CA HIS A 156 11.70 3.75 4.49
C HIS A 156 12.62 3.08 3.47
N SER A 157 12.29 1.85 3.07
CA SER A 157 13.10 1.08 2.13
C SER A 157 13.23 1.75 0.75
N ILE A 158 12.16 2.36 0.25
CA ILE A 158 12.23 3.04 -1.05
C ILE A 158 13.10 4.31 -0.96
N ALA A 159 13.00 5.06 0.15
CA ALA A 159 13.82 6.25 0.36
C ALA A 159 15.31 5.90 0.45
N GLU A 160 15.67 4.84 1.19
CA GLU A 160 17.05 4.37 1.28
C GLU A 160 17.57 3.88 -0.07
N ARG A 161 16.80 3.03 -0.77
CA ARG A 161 17.20 2.45 -2.05
C ARG A 161 17.27 3.46 -3.20
N ILE A 162 16.52 4.56 -3.12
CA ILE A 162 16.66 5.70 -4.03
C ILE A 162 17.95 6.44 -3.70
N LYS A 163 18.23 6.71 -2.43
CA LYS A 163 19.39 7.48 -1.97
C LYS A 163 20.73 6.79 -2.32
N ASP A 164 20.80 5.47 -2.19
CA ASP A 164 22.00 4.70 -2.48
C ASP A 164 22.06 4.18 -3.93
N GLY A 165 21.00 4.41 -4.73
CA GLY A 165 20.90 3.98 -6.11
C GLY A 165 20.56 2.50 -6.31
N SER A 166 20.44 1.71 -5.25
CA SER A 166 20.20 0.26 -5.36
C SER A 166 18.86 -0.08 -6.00
N ILE A 167 17.85 0.82 -5.92
CA ILE A 167 16.55 0.65 -6.57
C ILE A 167 16.67 0.39 -8.09
N PHE A 168 17.68 0.96 -8.74
CA PHE A 168 17.88 0.85 -10.19
C PHE A 168 18.57 -0.44 -10.62
N THR A 169 19.15 -1.19 -9.67
CA THR A 169 19.87 -2.45 -9.95
C THR A 169 19.01 -3.69 -9.73
N ILE A 170 17.85 -3.54 -9.10
CA ILE A 170 16.93 -4.64 -8.82
C ILE A 170 16.33 -5.15 -10.13
N LYS A 171 16.47 -6.45 -10.41
CA LYS A 171 15.81 -7.08 -11.56
C LYS A 171 14.32 -7.25 -11.30
N PRO A 172 13.45 -6.62 -12.12
CA PRO A 172 12.02 -6.79 -11.97
C PRO A 172 11.59 -8.26 -12.21
N LEU A 173 10.65 -8.75 -11.42
CA LEU A 173 10.07 -10.08 -11.54
C LEU A 173 8.60 -9.97 -11.92
N ILE A 174 8.21 -10.60 -13.02
CA ILE A 174 6.80 -10.66 -13.45
C ILE A 174 5.99 -11.43 -12.41
N GLN A 175 4.82 -10.90 -12.07
CA GLN A 175 3.93 -11.52 -11.11
C GLN A 175 3.31 -12.79 -11.69
N ASP A 176 3.44 -13.90 -10.95
CA ASP A 176 2.81 -15.17 -11.29
C ASP A 176 1.36 -15.19 -10.79
N LYS A 177 0.43 -15.01 -11.70
CA LYS A 177 -1.02 -14.98 -11.38
C LYS A 177 -1.56 -16.29 -10.82
N VAL A 178 -0.89 -17.41 -11.04
CA VAL A 178 -1.31 -18.71 -10.49
C VAL A 178 -1.21 -18.73 -8.96
N LYS A 179 -0.33 -17.89 -8.41
CA LYS A 179 -0.14 -17.75 -6.96
C LYS A 179 -1.13 -16.79 -6.29
N GLU A 180 -2.05 -16.18 -7.04
CA GLU A 180 -3.03 -15.25 -6.49
C GLU A 180 -3.98 -15.97 -5.54
N VAL A 181 -3.98 -15.59 -4.27
CA VAL A 181 -4.92 -16.07 -3.26
C VAL A 181 -6.22 -15.28 -3.33
N ARG A 182 -6.10 -13.95 -3.49
CA ARG A 182 -7.27 -13.08 -3.53
C ARG A 182 -7.01 -11.82 -4.37
N TYR A 183 -8.01 -11.51 -5.23
CA TYR A 183 -8.11 -10.23 -5.91
C TYR A 183 -9.37 -9.50 -5.43
N THR A 184 -9.22 -8.29 -4.91
CA THR A 184 -10.32 -7.54 -4.29
C THR A 184 -10.54 -6.19 -4.91
N LYS A 185 -11.82 -5.78 -4.92
CA LYS A 185 -12.28 -4.46 -5.28
C LYS A 185 -12.87 -3.77 -4.03
N LYS A 186 -12.98 -2.46 -4.04
CA LYS A 186 -13.57 -1.68 -2.95
C LYS A 186 -14.95 -2.20 -2.52
N SER A 187 -15.75 -2.71 -3.46
CA SER A 187 -17.07 -3.27 -3.18
C SER A 187 -17.06 -4.58 -2.36
N ASN A 188 -15.92 -5.23 -2.24
CA ASN A 188 -15.78 -6.42 -1.39
C ASN A 188 -15.67 -6.08 0.10
N PHE A 189 -15.29 -4.85 0.43
CA PHE A 189 -15.17 -4.37 1.80
C PHE A 189 -16.52 -3.84 2.28
N SER A 190 -17.27 -4.68 3.01
CA SER A 190 -18.63 -4.39 3.50
C SER A 190 -18.70 -4.39 5.02
N GLU A 191 -19.78 -3.84 5.59
CA GLU A 191 -20.02 -3.87 7.03
C GLU A 191 -20.00 -5.29 7.60
N GLN A 192 -20.60 -6.25 6.89
CA GLN A 192 -20.63 -7.64 7.31
C GLN A 192 -19.22 -8.22 7.41
N ILE A 193 -18.37 -7.98 6.42
CA ILE A 193 -16.97 -8.45 6.40
C ILE A 193 -16.15 -7.80 7.53
N VAL A 194 -16.37 -6.52 7.80
CA VAL A 194 -15.68 -5.82 8.91
C VAL A 194 -16.15 -6.35 10.26
N LYS A 195 -17.43 -6.67 10.41
CA LYS A 195 -17.95 -7.32 11.61
C LYS A 195 -17.30 -8.68 11.84
N GLU A 196 -17.25 -9.53 10.82
CA GLU A 196 -16.58 -10.83 10.87
C GLU A 196 -15.10 -10.69 11.24
N TYR A 197 -14.41 -9.67 10.68
CA TYR A 197 -13.02 -9.38 11.01
C TYR A 197 -12.83 -9.04 12.49
N PHE A 198 -13.72 -8.25 13.09
CA PHE A 198 -13.65 -7.91 14.52
C PHE A 198 -13.99 -9.09 15.43
N GLU A 199 -14.92 -9.94 15.01
CA GLU A 199 -15.28 -11.17 15.74
C GLU A 199 -14.18 -12.23 15.65
N LYS A 200 -13.33 -12.14 14.62
CA LYS A 200 -12.28 -13.11 14.36
C LYS A 200 -11.11 -12.95 15.32
N LYS A 201 -10.68 -14.07 15.90
CA LYS A 201 -9.47 -14.13 16.73
C LYS A 201 -8.23 -14.24 15.83
N ILE A 202 -7.69 -13.08 15.40
CA ILE A 202 -6.52 -13.04 14.51
C ILE A 202 -5.28 -13.46 15.31
N ASP A 203 -4.72 -14.61 14.96
CA ASP A 203 -3.43 -15.08 15.48
C ASP A 203 -2.30 -14.67 14.52
N LEU A 204 -1.58 -13.62 14.88
CA LEU A 204 -0.47 -13.11 14.07
C LEU A 204 0.73 -14.07 14.02
N ASN A 205 0.79 -15.08 14.90
CA ASN A 205 1.83 -16.11 14.94
C ASN A 205 1.40 -17.43 14.29
N SER A 206 0.20 -17.50 13.73
CA SER A 206 -0.38 -18.73 13.17
C SER A 206 0.46 -19.34 12.05
N LYS A 207 1.23 -18.51 11.33
CA LYS A 207 2.14 -18.95 10.26
C LYS A 207 3.47 -18.23 10.35
N LYS A 208 4.54 -18.98 10.18
CA LYS A 208 5.91 -18.41 10.11
C LYS A 208 6.15 -17.76 8.76
N PHE A 209 7.00 -16.73 8.76
CA PHE A 209 7.51 -16.17 7.51
C PHE A 209 8.25 -17.23 6.71
N ASP A 210 7.91 -17.31 5.43
CA ASP A 210 8.64 -18.10 4.45
C ASP A 210 9.22 -17.16 3.40
N ASN A 211 10.51 -16.94 3.48
CA ASN A 211 11.23 -16.06 2.56
C ASN A 211 11.16 -16.55 1.11
N SER A 212 10.88 -17.83 0.86
CA SER A 212 10.72 -18.35 -0.51
C SER A 212 9.48 -17.80 -1.22
N LEU A 213 8.51 -17.30 -0.46
CA LEU A 213 7.31 -16.64 -0.99
C LEU A 213 7.54 -15.17 -1.35
N LEU A 214 8.66 -14.60 -0.91
CA LEU A 214 8.93 -13.17 -1.01
C LEU A 214 10.08 -12.91 -2.00
N LYS A 215 10.00 -11.77 -2.71
CA LYS A 215 11.08 -11.29 -3.55
C LYS A 215 11.95 -10.31 -2.77
N GLU A 216 13.22 -10.65 -2.55
CA GLU A 216 14.23 -9.78 -1.92
C GLU A 216 13.67 -8.97 -0.74
N PRO A 217 13.10 -9.63 0.30
CA PRO A 217 12.35 -8.92 1.33
C PRO A 217 13.25 -7.97 2.12
N PHE A 218 12.76 -6.74 2.30
CA PHE A 218 13.32 -5.77 3.21
C PHE A 218 12.52 -5.82 4.51
N PHE A 219 13.17 -5.95 5.65
CA PHE A 219 12.54 -5.90 6.97
C PHE A 219 12.95 -4.61 7.68
N LEU A 220 11.96 -3.80 8.06
CA LEU A 220 12.20 -2.65 8.91
C LEU A 220 12.49 -3.16 10.32
N ASN A 221 13.74 -2.99 10.76
CA ASN A 221 14.14 -3.19 12.15
C ASN A 221 13.64 -2.01 12.98
N ASN A 222 13.01 -2.28 14.12
CA ASN A 222 12.49 -1.26 15.04
C ASN A 222 13.61 -0.55 15.79
#